data_b29daea83f4b0c578558d3dd2e5e0a44
#
_entry.id   b29daea83f4b0c578558d3dd2e5e0a44
#
_cell.length_a   1.000
_cell.length_b   1.000
_cell.length_c   1.000
_cell.angle_alpha   90.00
_cell.angle_beta   90.00
_cell.angle_gamma   90.00
#
_symmetry.space_group_name_H-M   'P 1'
#
loop_
_entity.id
_entity.type
_entity.pdbx_description
1 polymer ?
#
loop_
_entity_poly.entity_id
_entity_poly.type
_entity_poly.pdbx_seq_one_letter_code
_entity_poly.pdbx_strand_id
1 'polypeptide(L)'
;GRGNFYFSGRKDSLILKGGENIYPAEIENALYKIKDVEECAVIGIPDKNLGENICAFIKTNNKNKSPNDYYVKLNKYLGSYKLPKEIYLISKLKNMSEIPKGPTKKILYRKLKKYYEKNLQK
;
A
#
# COMPACT_ATOMS: atom_id res chain seq x y z
N GLY A 1 15.08 11.53 13.60
CA GLY A 1 15.38 11.24 13.48
C GLY A 1 15.92 10.55 13.38
N ARG A 2 16.02 10.53 13.51
CA ARG A 2 16.03 9.90 13.06
C ARG A 2 14.97 9.45 12.60
N GLY A 3 14.39 9.14 12.67
CA GLY A 3 13.29 8.56 12.07
C GLY A 3 12.33 9.49 11.39
N ASN A 4 12.29 10.71 11.73
CA ASN A 4 11.28 11.61 11.19
C ASN A 4 11.63 12.22 9.84
N PHE A 5 12.87 12.15 9.44
CA PHE A 5 13.25 12.79 8.19
C PHE A 5 12.68 12.11 6.96
N TYR A 6 12.33 10.85 7.05
CA TYR A 6 11.78 10.20 5.88
C TYR A 6 10.33 10.56 5.65
N PHE A 7 9.70 11.22 6.57
CA PHE A 7 8.35 11.71 6.33
C PHE A 7 8.32 12.74 5.21
N SER A 8 9.34 13.57 5.12
CA SER A 8 9.35 14.59 4.09
C SER A 8 9.42 13.97 2.70
N GLY A 9 10.05 12.83 2.56
CA GLY A 9 10.13 12.15 1.28
C GLY A 9 8.82 11.52 0.86
N ARG A 10 7.84 11.46 1.75
CA ARG A 10 6.58 10.83 1.49
C ARG A 10 5.38 11.73 1.67
N LYS A 11 5.64 13.02 1.67
CA LYS A 11 4.61 14.01 1.91
C LYS A 11 3.49 13.92 0.88
N ASP A 12 3.85 13.72 -0.38
CA ASP A 12 2.87 13.64 -1.45
C ASP A 12 2.16 12.29 -1.51
N SER A 13 2.54 11.36 -0.63
CA SER A 13 1.89 10.06 -0.54
C SER A 13 0.77 10.03 0.51
N LEU A 14 0.60 11.12 1.25
CA LEU A 14 -0.44 11.20 2.26
C LEU A 14 -1.81 10.92 1.65
N ILE A 15 -2.58 10.07 2.31
CA ILE A 15 -3.92 9.69 1.84
C ILE A 15 -4.95 10.47 2.65
N LEU A 16 -5.80 11.19 1.96
CA LEU A 16 -6.88 11.95 2.59
C LEU A 16 -8.18 11.17 2.45
N LYS A 17 -8.53 10.42 3.48
CA LYS A 17 -9.71 9.57 3.47
C LYS A 17 -10.78 10.18 4.37
N GLY A 18 -11.84 10.69 3.75
CA GLY A 18 -12.94 11.26 4.50
C GLY A 18 -12.52 12.39 5.42
N GLY A 19 -11.54 13.19 5.00
CA GLY A 19 -11.03 14.28 5.81
C GLY A 19 -9.96 13.88 6.81
N GLU A 20 -9.65 12.60 6.91
CA GLU A 20 -8.63 12.12 7.84
C GLU A 20 -7.32 11.86 7.11
N ASN A 21 -6.21 12.27 7.73
CA ASN A 21 -4.89 12.04 7.17
C ASN A 21 -4.43 10.62 7.50
N ILE A 22 -4.27 9.81 6.45
CA ILE A 22 -3.77 8.44 6.61
C ILE A 22 -2.35 8.40 6.06
N TYR A 23 -1.41 7.94 6.89
CA TYR A 23 -0.02 7.84 6.49
C TYR A 23 0.27 6.44 5.97
N PRO A 24 0.68 6.33 4.70
CA PRO A 24 0.98 4.99 4.13
C PRO A 24 1.99 4.21 4.95
N ALA A 25 2.94 4.91 5.57
CA ALA A 25 3.97 4.22 6.36
C ALA A 25 3.39 3.43 7.52
N GLU A 26 2.32 3.93 8.12
CA GLU A 26 1.70 3.21 9.24
C GLU A 26 1.15 1.86 8.78
N ILE A 27 0.53 1.85 7.62
CA ILE A 27 -0.05 0.63 7.08
C ILE A 27 1.04 -0.30 6.57
N GLU A 28 2.06 0.27 5.92
CA GLU A 28 3.19 -0.54 5.48
C GLU A 28 3.89 -1.21 6.65
N ASN A 29 4.07 -0.48 7.75
CA ASN A 29 4.70 -1.06 8.95
C ASN A 29 3.88 -2.22 9.49
N ALA A 30 2.56 -2.08 9.50
CA ALA A 30 1.69 -3.17 9.94
C ALA A 30 1.81 -4.39 9.02
N LEU A 31 1.88 -4.15 7.70
CA LEU A 31 2.05 -5.23 6.75
C LEU A 31 3.38 -5.96 6.96
N TYR A 32 4.45 -5.23 7.24
CA TYR A 32 5.75 -5.87 7.45
C TYR A 32 5.81 -6.72 8.72
N LYS A 33 4.85 -6.58 9.62
CA LYS A 33 4.76 -7.48 10.77
C LYS A 33 4.25 -8.86 10.38
N ILE A 34 3.70 -9.00 9.19
CA ILE A 34 3.20 -10.28 8.71
C ILE A 34 4.37 -11.02 8.08
N LYS A 35 4.59 -12.23 8.55
CA LYS A 35 5.81 -12.99 8.27
C LYS A 35 6.14 -13.17 6.79
N ASP A 36 5.13 -13.40 5.95
CA ASP A 36 5.40 -13.73 4.55
C ASP A 36 5.36 -12.51 3.62
N VAL A 37 5.24 -11.31 4.17
CA VAL A 37 5.31 -10.10 3.36
C VAL A 37 6.79 -9.77 3.13
N GLU A 38 7.21 -9.89 1.88
CA GLU A 38 8.58 -9.54 1.51
C GLU A 38 8.73 -8.06 1.26
N GLU A 39 7.71 -7.49 0.61
CA GLU A 39 7.73 -6.08 0.28
C GLU A 39 6.31 -5.59 0.13
N CYS A 40 6.07 -4.35 0.47
CA CYS A 40 4.75 -3.78 0.29
C CYS A 40 4.84 -2.29 0.03
N ALA A 41 3.78 -1.76 -0.56
CA ALA A 41 3.65 -0.33 -0.80
C ALA A 41 2.17 0.04 -0.73
N VAL A 42 1.89 1.19 -0.13
CA VAL A 42 0.52 1.66 0.07
C VAL A 42 0.35 2.99 -0.62
N ILE A 43 -0.73 3.13 -1.39
CA ILE A 43 -1.06 4.37 -2.09
C ILE A 43 -2.50 4.76 -1.83
N GLY A 44 -2.81 6.02 -2.11
CA GLY A 44 -4.19 6.49 -2.12
C GLY A 44 -4.79 6.30 -3.50
N ILE A 45 -6.03 5.89 -3.55
CA ILE A 45 -6.76 5.72 -4.80
C ILE A 45 -8.06 6.51 -4.72
N PRO A 46 -8.63 6.94 -5.85
CA PRO A 46 -9.86 7.74 -5.82
C PRO A 46 -11.03 6.99 -5.20
N ASP A 47 -11.83 7.71 -4.44
CA ASP A 47 -13.03 7.17 -3.80
C ASP A 47 -14.12 8.22 -3.90
N LYS A 48 -15.26 7.85 -4.46
CA LYS A 48 -16.36 8.78 -4.71
C LYS A 48 -16.88 9.45 -3.44
N ASN A 49 -16.91 8.72 -2.36
CA ASN A 49 -17.52 9.21 -1.12
C ASN A 49 -16.51 9.82 -0.17
N LEU A 50 -15.28 9.35 -0.18
CA LEU A 50 -14.29 9.72 0.80
C LEU A 50 -13.14 10.56 0.23
N GLY A 51 -13.16 10.84 -1.06
CA GLY A 51 -12.06 11.51 -1.72
C GLY A 51 -10.99 10.52 -2.13
N GLU A 52 -10.34 9.91 -1.14
CA GLU A 52 -9.37 8.86 -1.38
C GLU A 52 -9.64 7.67 -0.46
N ASN A 53 -9.11 6.53 -0.84
CA ASN A 53 -9.12 5.35 -0.01
C ASN A 53 -7.76 4.66 -0.12
N ILE A 54 -7.57 3.58 0.61
CA ILE A 54 -6.27 2.94 0.79
C ILE A 54 -6.15 1.73 -0.12
N CYS A 55 -5.03 1.63 -0.83
CA CYS A 55 -4.72 0.49 -1.69
C CYS A 55 -3.33 -0.02 -1.35
N ALA A 56 -3.20 -1.31 -1.11
CA ALA A 56 -1.93 -1.93 -0.77
C ALA A 56 -1.48 -2.89 -1.85
N PHE A 57 -0.19 -2.81 -2.19
CA PHE A 57 0.46 -3.77 -3.07
C PHE A 57 1.41 -4.61 -2.23
N ILE A 58 1.33 -5.92 -2.35
CA ILE A 58 2.09 -6.82 -1.51
C ILE A 58 2.86 -7.84 -2.35
N LYS A 59 4.15 -7.94 -2.07
CA LYS A 59 4.96 -9.02 -2.60
C LYS A 59 5.12 -10.04 -1.50
N THR A 60 4.62 -11.26 -1.74
CA THR A 60 4.67 -12.31 -0.74
C THR A 60 5.45 -13.50 -1.26
N ASN A 61 6.09 -14.23 -0.34
CA ASN A 61 6.76 -15.47 -0.67
C ASN A 61 5.83 -16.68 -0.54
N ASN A 62 4.56 -16.46 -0.22
CA ASN A 62 3.60 -17.54 -0.05
C ASN A 62 2.53 -17.48 -1.15
N LYS A 63 2.62 -18.42 -2.09
CA LYS A 63 1.71 -18.44 -3.24
C LYS A 63 0.28 -18.80 -2.91
N ASN A 64 0.05 -19.34 -1.73
CA ASN A 64 -1.29 -19.78 -1.32
C ASN A 64 -2.10 -18.69 -0.63
N LYS A 65 -1.51 -17.52 -0.42
CA LYS A 65 -2.20 -16.42 0.24
C LYS A 65 -3.12 -15.67 -0.70
N SER A 66 -4.17 -15.14 -0.14
CA SER A 66 -5.11 -14.28 -0.85
C SER A 66 -5.19 -12.94 -0.13
N PRO A 67 -5.75 -11.91 -0.78
CA PRO A 67 -5.90 -10.62 -0.09
C PRO A 67 -6.63 -10.72 1.24
N ASN A 68 -7.62 -11.61 1.34
CA ASN A 68 -8.37 -11.72 2.58
C ASN A 68 -7.51 -12.18 3.75
N ASP A 69 -6.49 -12.99 3.49
CA ASP A 69 -5.58 -13.40 4.56
C ASP A 69 -4.90 -12.21 5.21
N TYR A 70 -4.58 -11.20 4.41
CA TYR A 70 -3.92 -10.01 4.92
C TYR A 70 -4.88 -9.11 5.68
N TYR A 71 -6.13 -9.03 5.23
CA TYR A 71 -7.14 -8.27 5.98
C TYR A 71 -7.30 -8.81 7.39
N VAL A 72 -7.41 -10.13 7.52
CA VAL A 72 -7.58 -10.75 8.82
C VAL A 72 -6.43 -10.40 9.75
N LYS A 73 -5.20 -10.46 9.24
CA LYS A 73 -4.03 -10.18 10.07
C LYS A 73 -3.87 -8.69 10.35
N LEU A 74 -4.14 -7.84 9.36
CA LEU A 74 -4.04 -6.40 9.55
C LEU A 74 -5.02 -5.89 10.59
N ASN A 75 -6.18 -6.54 10.69
CA ASN A 75 -7.19 -6.11 11.64
C ASN A 75 -6.70 -6.20 13.09
N LYS A 76 -5.62 -6.94 13.34
CA LYS A 76 -5.02 -7.01 14.67
C LYS A 76 -4.20 -5.79 15.00
N TYR A 77 -3.73 -5.07 13.99
CA TYR A 77 -2.81 -3.95 14.17
C TYR A 77 -3.42 -2.60 13.88
N LEU A 78 -4.44 -2.55 13.03
CA LEU A 78 -5.01 -1.31 12.55
C LEU A 78 -6.49 -1.23 12.87
N GLY A 79 -6.99 -0.01 13.10
CA GLY A 79 -8.43 0.19 13.18
C GLY A 79 -9.05 -0.02 11.81
N SER A 80 -10.34 -0.32 11.78
CA SER A 80 -11.03 -0.64 10.54
C SER A 80 -10.95 0.48 9.51
N TYR A 81 -10.89 1.73 9.95
CA TYR A 81 -10.82 2.86 9.03
C TYR A 81 -9.51 2.91 8.24
N LYS A 82 -8.47 2.30 8.78
CA LYS A 82 -7.15 2.29 8.14
C LYS A 82 -6.86 1.01 7.37
N LEU A 83 -7.81 0.10 7.30
CA LEU A 83 -7.64 -1.10 6.49
C LEU A 83 -7.72 -0.75 5.01
N PRO A 84 -6.88 -1.36 4.17
CA PRO A 84 -6.94 -1.10 2.74
C PRO A 84 -8.29 -1.49 2.16
N LYS A 85 -8.83 -0.65 1.30
CA LYS A 85 -10.03 -1.00 0.54
C LYS A 85 -9.71 -2.08 -0.48
N GLU A 86 -8.51 -2.01 -1.08
CA GLU A 86 -8.07 -2.96 -2.09
C GLU A 86 -6.68 -3.44 -1.75
N ILE A 87 -6.46 -4.73 -1.90
CA ILE A 87 -5.14 -5.35 -1.72
C ILE A 87 -4.83 -6.14 -2.97
N TYR A 88 -3.65 -5.90 -3.53
CA TYR A 88 -3.18 -6.62 -4.71
C TYR A 88 -1.89 -7.34 -4.40
N LEU A 89 -1.87 -8.65 -4.70
CA LEU A 89 -0.64 -9.42 -4.63
C LEU A 89 0.05 -9.26 -5.98
N ILE A 90 1.26 -8.69 -5.97
CA ILE A 90 1.88 -8.33 -7.25
C ILE A 90 2.14 -9.52 -8.17
N SER A 91 2.30 -10.71 -7.60
CA SER A 91 2.49 -11.91 -8.43
C SER A 91 1.28 -12.21 -9.32
N LYS A 92 0.14 -11.64 -8.99
CA LYS A 92 -1.09 -11.87 -9.77
C LYS A 92 -1.43 -10.69 -10.67
N LEU A 93 -0.54 -9.70 -10.72
CA LEU A 93 -0.77 -8.52 -11.54
C LEU A 93 -0.07 -8.64 -12.87
N LYS A 94 -0.73 -8.09 -13.88
CA LYS A 94 -0.20 -8.09 -15.23
C LYS A 94 0.93 -7.07 -15.34
N ASN A 95 2.04 -7.49 -15.95
CA ASN A 95 3.17 -6.59 -16.19
C ASN A 95 3.80 -5.97 -14.96
N MET A 96 3.72 -6.68 -13.81
CA MET A 96 4.39 -6.23 -12.61
C MET A 96 5.00 -7.43 -11.90
N SER A 97 6.32 -7.54 -11.93
CA SER A 97 7.02 -8.62 -11.22
C SER A 97 7.64 -8.13 -9.91
N GLU A 98 7.81 -6.82 -9.78
CA GLU A 98 8.40 -6.20 -8.61
C GLU A 98 7.70 -4.88 -8.34
N ILE A 99 7.74 -4.44 -7.09
CA ILE A 99 7.27 -3.10 -6.77
C ILE A 99 8.28 -2.12 -7.38
N PRO A 100 7.84 -1.12 -8.16
CA PRO A 100 8.75 -0.21 -8.86
C PRO A 100 9.65 0.55 -7.88
N LYS A 101 10.95 0.60 -8.18
CA LYS A 101 11.92 1.31 -7.37
C LYS A 101 12.87 2.11 -8.23
N GLY A 102 13.38 3.19 -7.66
CA GLY A 102 14.41 3.98 -8.32
C GLY A 102 15.80 3.41 -8.08
N PRO A 103 16.84 4.11 -8.57
CA PRO A 103 18.22 3.64 -8.43
C PRO A 103 18.68 3.46 -6.99
N THR A 104 18.10 4.22 -6.06
CA THR A 104 18.44 4.11 -4.65
C THR A 104 17.57 3.10 -3.92
N LYS A 105 16.81 2.31 -4.66
CA LYS A 105 15.90 1.28 -4.14
C LYS A 105 14.72 1.84 -3.36
N LYS A 106 14.43 3.11 -3.52
CA LYS A 106 13.23 3.72 -2.95
C LYS A 106 12.04 3.42 -3.83
N ILE A 107 10.90 3.14 -3.21
CA ILE A 107 9.68 2.85 -3.93
C ILE A 107 9.21 4.07 -4.71
N LEU A 108 8.86 3.86 -5.97
CA LEU A 108 8.37 4.93 -6.84
C LEU A 108 6.83 4.94 -6.80
N TYR A 109 6.29 5.64 -5.82
CA TYR A 109 4.86 5.63 -5.56
C TYR A 109 4.04 6.18 -6.73
N ARG A 110 4.58 7.15 -7.47
CA ARG A 110 3.88 7.67 -8.64
C ARG A 110 3.69 6.62 -9.72
N LYS A 111 4.67 5.74 -9.86
CA LYS A 111 4.54 4.66 -10.85
C LYS A 111 3.45 3.68 -10.44
N LEU A 112 3.33 3.42 -9.14
CA LEU A 112 2.25 2.57 -8.65
C LEU A 112 0.89 3.21 -8.92
N LYS A 113 0.77 4.51 -8.68
CA LYS A 113 -0.48 5.21 -8.95
C LYS A 113 -0.84 5.15 -10.43
N LYS A 114 0.14 5.36 -11.29
CA LYS A 114 -0.10 5.27 -12.73
C LYS A 114 -0.50 3.87 -13.15
N TYR A 115 0.16 2.88 -12.57
CA TYR A 115 -0.20 1.49 -12.84
C TYR A 115 -1.66 1.22 -12.44
N TYR A 116 -2.04 1.70 -11.26
CA TYR A 116 -3.41 1.52 -10.78
C TYR A 116 -4.42 2.15 -11.74
N GLU A 117 -4.16 3.39 -12.13
CA GLU A 117 -5.06 4.10 -13.04
C GLU A 117 -5.20 3.40 -14.37
N LYS A 118 -4.11 2.86 -14.88
CA LYS A 118 -4.10 2.24 -16.19
C LYS A 118 -4.69 0.82 -16.17
N ASN A 119 -4.46 0.06 -15.13
CA ASN A 119 -4.74 -1.37 -15.14
C ASN A 119 -5.79 -1.83 -14.14
N LEU A 120 -6.01 -1.11 -13.07
CA LEU A 120 -6.83 -1.60 -11.96
C LEU A 120 -8.04 -0.73 -11.65
N GLN A 121 -7.98 0.53 -11.98
CA GLN A 121 -9.08 1.46 -11.67
C GLN A 121 -10.31 1.14 -12.52
N LYS A 122 -11.45 1.10 -11.87
CA LYS A 122 -12.72 0.75 -12.52
C LYS A 122 -13.53 1.96 -12.93
#